data_d57777d8e730aab9d8c3bf798f96ad23
#
_entry.id   d57777d8e730aab9d8c3bf798f96ad23
#
_cell.length_a   1.000
_cell.length_b   1.000
_cell.length_c   1.000
_cell.angle_alpha   90.00
_cell.angle_beta   90.00
_cell.angle_gamma   90.00
#
_symmetry.space_group_name_H-M   'P 1'
#
loop_
_entity.id
_entity.type
_entity.pdbx_description
1 polymer ?
#
loop_
_entity_poly.entity_id
_entity_poly.type
_entity_poly.pdbx_seq_one_letter_code
_entity_poly.pdbx_strand_id
1 'polypeptide(L)'
;LQSFSRAGDEIGLTQSAVSRCVRELEGEIGLKLIDRTTREVQLTDVGGNLVSSVSRLLTDLDDALREIREIGEQRRGRVVVAASPTVACRLMPGVVASCGRQFPYITLGLRDDVQSDVMRKVKSGEVDFGVIIGPFSSDDLISESLMTDSFCLVSREDHPLAAQSQVAWTDLDGQQLVMLDYASGSRPIIDAVMQDHGVSATVVQELGHSATVFGLVEAGVGVSVLPWLALPLPAGASLVARPLVPRAERTVELVRRRDRSLSPAAEAVWGLIRELPARAEDLL
;
A
#
# COMPACT_ATOMS: atom_id res chain seq x y z
N LEU A 1 2.01 50.98 1.46
CA LEU A 1 2.52 51.53 0.17
C LEU A 1 2.03 52.99 -0.10
N GLN A 2 1.00 53.47 0.57
CA GLN A 2 0.44 54.85 0.46
C GLN A 2 0.19 55.31 -0.99
N SER A 3 0.06 54.37 -1.93
CA SER A 3 -0.18 54.64 -3.35
C SER A 3 -0.86 53.46 -4.01
N PHE A 4 -2.00 53.70 -4.66
CA PHE A 4 -2.73 52.70 -5.43
C PHE A 4 -1.95 52.17 -6.65
N SER A 5 -1.10 53.02 -7.27
CA SER A 5 -0.27 52.60 -8.39
C SER A 5 0.78 51.59 -7.93
N ARG A 6 1.54 51.91 -6.86
CA ARG A 6 2.53 51.00 -6.28
C ARG A 6 1.89 49.69 -5.78
N ALA A 7 0.71 49.77 -5.17
CA ALA A 7 -0.01 48.58 -4.74
C ALA A 7 -0.42 47.71 -5.94
N GLY A 8 -0.87 48.36 -7.03
CA GLY A 8 -1.19 47.63 -8.27
C GLY A 8 0.01 46.92 -8.88
N ASP A 9 1.14 47.65 -8.98
CA ASP A 9 2.38 47.07 -9.52
C ASP A 9 2.84 45.84 -8.73
N GLU A 10 2.70 45.88 -7.37
CA GLU A 10 3.14 44.76 -6.51
C GLU A 10 2.26 43.53 -6.60
N ILE A 11 0.95 43.69 -6.86
CA ILE A 11 0.00 42.56 -6.96
C ILE A 11 -0.40 42.22 -8.40
N GLY A 12 0.20 42.84 -9.40
CA GLY A 12 -0.07 42.58 -10.80
C GLY A 12 -1.43 43.12 -11.28
N LEU A 13 -1.98 44.17 -10.65
CA LEU A 13 -3.24 44.80 -10.99
C LEU A 13 -3.04 46.26 -11.44
N THR A 14 -3.98 46.77 -12.23
CA THR A 14 -3.99 48.19 -12.56
C THR A 14 -4.42 49.02 -11.37
N GLN A 15 -3.94 50.29 -11.29
CA GLN A 15 -4.35 51.26 -10.23
C GLN A 15 -5.87 51.42 -10.18
N SER A 16 -6.55 51.39 -11.31
CA SER A 16 -8.02 51.49 -11.38
C SER A 16 -8.71 50.24 -10.81
N ALA A 17 -8.12 49.03 -11.00
CA ALA A 17 -8.65 47.80 -10.42
C ALA A 17 -8.51 47.81 -8.88
N VAL A 18 -7.32 48.14 -8.36
CA VAL A 18 -7.11 48.30 -6.90
C VAL A 18 -8.07 49.32 -6.28
N SER A 19 -8.22 50.50 -6.91
CA SER A 19 -9.16 51.54 -6.45
C SER A 19 -10.61 51.06 -6.47
N ARG A 20 -11.00 50.21 -7.40
CA ARG A 20 -12.34 49.62 -7.48
C ARG A 20 -12.55 48.60 -6.38
N CYS A 21 -11.64 47.67 -6.15
CA CYS A 21 -11.72 46.67 -5.06
C CYS A 21 -11.87 47.34 -3.69
N VAL A 22 -11.11 48.39 -3.43
CA VAL A 22 -11.24 49.13 -2.18
C VAL A 22 -12.62 49.80 -2.05
N ARG A 23 -13.17 50.40 -3.13
CA ARG A 23 -14.52 51.01 -3.08
C ARG A 23 -15.62 49.96 -2.91
N GLU A 24 -15.49 48.80 -3.52
CA GLU A 24 -16.44 47.70 -3.35
C GLU A 24 -16.43 47.22 -1.89
N LEU A 25 -15.27 47.05 -1.29
CA LEU A 25 -15.11 46.68 0.12
C LEU A 25 -15.69 47.75 1.07
N GLU A 26 -15.40 49.04 0.82
CA GLU A 26 -15.98 50.18 1.56
C GLU A 26 -17.51 50.18 1.43
N GLY A 27 -18.04 49.84 0.24
CA GLY A 27 -19.47 49.74 0.01
C GLY A 27 -20.14 48.58 0.76
N GLU A 28 -19.51 47.42 0.85
CA GLU A 28 -19.99 46.28 1.60
C GLU A 28 -19.97 46.51 3.11
N ILE A 29 -18.90 47.15 3.62
CA ILE A 29 -18.74 47.43 5.07
C ILE A 29 -19.58 48.66 5.46
N GLY A 30 -19.92 49.56 4.53
CA GLY A 30 -20.61 50.80 4.79
C GLY A 30 -19.76 51.90 5.46
N LEU A 31 -18.43 51.72 5.51
CA LEU A 31 -17.48 52.64 6.15
C LEU A 31 -16.32 52.93 5.19
N LYS A 32 -15.77 54.17 5.31
CA LYS A 32 -14.54 54.51 4.59
C LYS A 32 -13.33 53.91 5.32
N LEU A 33 -12.50 53.23 4.54
CA LEU A 33 -11.26 52.60 5.00
C LEU A 33 -10.03 53.42 4.65
N ILE A 34 -10.15 54.25 3.58
CA ILE A 34 -9.05 55.07 3.06
C ILE A 34 -9.50 56.48 2.84
N ASP A 35 -8.78 57.43 3.41
CA ASP A 35 -8.87 58.85 3.09
C ASP A 35 -8.03 59.17 1.85
N ARG A 36 -8.67 59.76 0.87
CA ARG A 36 -8.07 60.13 -0.44
C ARG A 36 -7.95 61.63 -0.50
N THR A 37 -6.72 62.12 -0.45
CA THR A 37 -6.43 63.51 -0.85
C THR A 37 -5.73 63.46 -2.22
N THR A 38 -5.64 64.61 -2.89
CA THR A 38 -4.97 64.73 -4.22
C THR A 38 -3.48 64.41 -4.15
N ARG A 39 -2.89 64.29 -2.95
CA ARG A 39 -1.45 64.10 -2.74
C ARG A 39 -1.09 62.86 -1.91
N GLU A 40 -2.00 62.34 -1.12
CA GLU A 40 -1.71 61.21 -0.22
C GLU A 40 -2.89 60.26 -0.07
N VAL A 41 -2.56 58.99 0.15
CA VAL A 41 -3.50 57.90 0.45
C VAL A 41 -3.18 57.44 1.87
N GLN A 42 -4.10 57.67 2.80
CA GLN A 42 -3.94 57.30 4.23
C GLN A 42 -5.09 56.38 4.67
N LEU A 43 -4.81 55.50 5.61
CA LEU A 43 -5.86 54.68 6.24
C LEU A 43 -6.65 55.52 7.22
N THR A 44 -7.96 55.34 7.24
CA THR A 44 -8.79 55.80 8.37
C THR A 44 -8.50 54.96 9.64
N ASP A 45 -8.94 55.40 10.81
CA ASP A 45 -8.82 54.60 12.04
C ASP A 45 -9.46 53.20 11.86
N VAL A 46 -10.62 53.15 11.20
CA VAL A 46 -11.31 51.89 10.87
C VAL A 46 -10.50 51.07 9.89
N GLY A 47 -9.92 51.71 8.88
CA GLY A 47 -9.04 51.04 7.90
C GLY A 47 -7.80 50.45 8.55
N GLY A 48 -7.16 51.17 9.48
CA GLY A 48 -6.02 50.71 10.26
C GLY A 48 -6.34 49.48 11.12
N ASN A 49 -7.48 49.50 11.81
CA ASN A 49 -7.97 48.38 12.61
C ASN A 49 -8.28 47.15 11.75
N LEU A 50 -8.91 47.35 10.58
CA LEU A 50 -9.21 46.27 9.64
C LEU A 50 -7.93 45.64 9.09
N VAL A 51 -6.98 46.45 8.62
CA VAL A 51 -5.68 45.96 8.11
C VAL A 51 -4.96 45.14 9.17
N SER A 52 -4.87 45.63 10.42
CA SER A 52 -4.22 44.88 11.49
C SER A 52 -4.87 43.54 11.78
N SER A 53 -6.22 43.50 11.79
CA SER A 53 -6.97 42.26 12.01
C SER A 53 -6.83 41.28 10.87
N VAL A 54 -6.98 41.74 9.62
CA VAL A 54 -6.88 40.89 8.43
C VAL A 54 -5.46 40.38 8.23
N SER A 55 -4.44 41.22 8.46
CA SER A 55 -3.03 40.78 8.34
C SER A 55 -2.71 39.64 9.30
N ARG A 56 -3.20 39.68 10.53
CA ARG A 56 -3.04 38.59 11.49
C ARG A 56 -3.71 37.31 11.01
N LEU A 57 -4.97 37.40 10.56
CA LEU A 57 -5.70 36.23 10.06
C LEU A 57 -5.03 35.61 8.82
N LEU A 58 -4.48 36.42 7.93
CA LEU A 58 -3.73 35.92 6.76
C LEU A 58 -2.43 35.26 7.18
N THR A 59 -1.72 35.79 8.17
CA THR A 59 -0.52 35.16 8.74
C THR A 59 -0.87 33.78 9.37
N ASP A 60 -1.92 33.75 10.19
CA ASP A 60 -2.38 32.48 10.81
C ASP A 60 -2.78 31.45 9.75
N LEU A 61 -3.41 31.87 8.66
CA LEU A 61 -3.75 30.98 7.53
C LEU A 61 -2.51 30.48 6.81
N ASP A 62 -1.53 31.34 6.53
CA ASP A 62 -0.28 30.95 5.87
C ASP A 62 0.53 29.99 6.75
N ASP A 63 0.55 30.19 8.05
CA ASP A 63 1.21 29.28 9.00
C ASP A 63 0.52 27.93 9.04
N ALA A 64 -0.83 27.90 9.07
CA ALA A 64 -1.59 26.64 9.00
C ALA A 64 -1.35 25.89 7.68
N LEU A 65 -1.32 26.59 6.54
CA LEU A 65 -1.03 26.00 5.24
C LEU A 65 0.42 25.50 5.16
N ARG A 66 1.37 26.20 5.77
CA ARG A 66 2.76 25.77 5.86
C ARG A 66 2.89 24.50 6.70
N GLU A 67 2.24 24.45 7.87
CA GLU A 67 2.21 23.26 8.72
C GLU A 67 1.67 22.03 7.97
N ILE A 68 0.57 22.18 7.21
CA ILE A 68 0.01 21.11 6.38
C ILE A 68 0.99 20.66 5.29
N ARG A 69 1.71 21.58 4.63
CA ARG A 69 2.73 21.24 3.64
C ARG A 69 3.91 20.51 4.27
N GLU A 70 4.39 20.96 5.42
CA GLU A 70 5.49 20.30 6.16
C GLU A 70 5.11 18.87 6.59
N ILE A 71 3.86 18.65 7.02
CA ILE A 71 3.33 17.31 7.30
C ILE A 71 3.38 16.45 6.04
N GLY A 72 2.99 16.99 4.88
CA GLY A 72 3.03 16.31 3.60
C GLY A 72 4.47 16.00 3.13
N GLU A 73 5.37 16.99 3.21
CA GLU A 73 6.77 16.86 2.76
C GLU A 73 7.60 15.93 3.65
N GLN A 74 7.36 15.93 4.95
CA GLN A 74 8.09 15.10 5.91
C GLN A 74 7.63 13.63 5.92
N ARG A 75 6.62 13.28 5.11
CA ARG A 75 6.07 11.91 5.06
C ARG A 75 5.89 11.36 6.48
N ARG A 76 5.20 12.12 7.31
CA ARG A 76 4.90 11.75 8.70
C ARG A 76 3.55 11.07 8.78
N GLY A 77 3.40 10.17 9.74
CA GLY A 77 2.10 9.60 10.09
C GLY A 77 2.13 8.11 10.32
N ARG A 78 0.95 7.55 10.49
CA ARG A 78 0.73 6.13 10.61
C ARG A 78 0.18 5.59 9.30
N VAL A 79 0.82 4.56 8.77
CA VAL A 79 0.36 3.79 7.60
C VAL A 79 0.05 2.39 8.08
N VAL A 80 -1.11 1.87 7.72
CA VAL A 80 -1.51 0.49 8.05
C VAL A 80 -1.70 -0.29 6.75
N VAL A 81 -0.95 -1.38 6.61
CA VAL A 81 -1.00 -2.28 5.46
C VAL A 81 -1.51 -3.63 5.91
N ALA A 82 -2.46 -4.20 5.18
CA ALA A 82 -2.87 -5.58 5.36
C ALA A 82 -2.25 -6.46 4.28
N ALA A 83 -1.81 -7.66 4.62
CA ALA A 83 -1.20 -8.58 3.68
C ALA A 83 -1.65 -10.02 3.95
N SER A 84 -1.78 -10.82 2.87
CA SER A 84 -2.05 -12.25 2.99
C SER A 84 -0.87 -12.98 3.65
N PRO A 85 -1.08 -14.12 4.35
CA PRO A 85 -0.12 -14.68 5.30
C PRO A 85 1.28 -14.94 4.71
N THR A 86 1.41 -15.53 3.53
CA THR A 86 2.73 -15.77 2.91
C THR A 86 3.45 -14.48 2.54
N VAL A 87 2.69 -13.47 2.10
CA VAL A 87 3.21 -12.13 1.80
C VAL A 87 3.61 -11.40 3.08
N ALA A 88 2.76 -11.42 4.10
CA ALA A 88 3.01 -10.81 5.41
C ALA A 88 4.29 -11.39 6.05
N CYS A 89 4.44 -12.70 5.99
CA CYS A 89 5.60 -13.40 6.58
C CYS A 89 6.89 -13.15 5.80
N ARG A 90 6.86 -13.14 4.48
CA ARG A 90 8.08 -13.13 3.65
C ARG A 90 8.51 -11.75 3.16
N LEU A 91 7.57 -10.94 2.67
CA LEU A 91 7.89 -9.64 2.06
C LEU A 91 7.88 -8.51 3.09
N MET A 92 6.88 -8.47 3.94
CA MET A 92 6.64 -7.31 4.78
C MET A 92 7.72 -7.03 5.85
N PRO A 93 8.45 -8.01 6.42
CA PRO A 93 9.53 -7.71 7.37
C PRO A 93 10.63 -6.83 6.75
N GLY A 94 11.03 -7.11 5.51
CA GLY A 94 11.99 -6.30 4.77
C GLY A 94 11.48 -4.88 4.51
N VAL A 95 10.20 -4.76 4.14
CA VAL A 95 9.53 -3.47 3.92
C VAL A 95 9.46 -2.65 5.21
N VAL A 96 9.05 -3.26 6.32
CA VAL A 96 9.00 -2.59 7.64
C VAL A 96 10.38 -2.10 8.06
N ALA A 97 11.41 -2.93 7.92
CA ALA A 97 12.77 -2.55 8.25
C ALA A 97 13.29 -1.41 7.33
N SER A 98 12.98 -1.46 6.04
CA SER A 98 13.37 -0.40 5.08
C SER A 98 12.61 0.90 5.33
N CYS A 99 11.32 0.82 5.64
CA CYS A 99 10.51 1.97 6.03
C CYS A 99 11.11 2.67 7.25
N GLY A 100 11.46 1.93 8.30
CA GLY A 100 12.07 2.51 9.52
C GLY A 100 13.41 3.22 9.25
N ARG A 101 14.19 2.74 8.28
CA ARG A 101 15.46 3.39 7.88
C ARG A 101 15.26 4.62 7.00
N GLN A 102 14.38 4.52 5.99
CA GLN A 102 14.21 5.58 4.98
C GLN A 102 13.22 6.65 5.41
N PHE A 103 12.23 6.29 6.22
CA PHE A 103 11.15 7.17 6.66
C PHE A 103 10.96 7.09 8.18
N PRO A 104 11.89 7.64 8.99
CA PRO A 104 11.88 7.49 10.45
C PRO A 104 10.66 8.10 11.13
N TYR A 105 9.91 8.96 10.42
CA TYR A 105 8.70 9.59 10.93
C TYR A 105 7.40 8.87 10.51
N ILE A 106 7.51 7.75 9.77
CA ILE A 106 6.36 6.90 9.43
C ILE A 106 6.30 5.72 10.38
N THR A 107 5.16 5.56 11.06
CA THR A 107 4.86 4.34 11.82
C THR A 107 4.10 3.37 10.91
N LEU A 108 4.78 2.34 10.42
CA LEU A 108 4.16 1.31 9.59
C LEU A 108 3.57 0.19 10.46
N GLY A 109 2.24 0.05 10.42
CA GLY A 109 1.50 -1.06 11.03
C GLY A 109 1.19 -2.13 9.99
N LEU A 110 1.53 -3.39 10.30
CA LEU A 110 1.19 -4.55 9.48
C LEU A 110 -0.01 -5.29 10.10
N ARG A 111 -0.93 -5.72 9.24
CA ARG A 111 -1.99 -6.68 9.54
C ARG A 111 -1.77 -7.94 8.71
N ASP A 112 -1.55 -9.05 9.39
CA ASP A 112 -1.46 -10.38 8.79
C ASP A 112 -2.86 -11.00 8.85
N ASP A 113 -3.53 -11.03 7.70
CA ASP A 113 -4.93 -11.45 7.61
C ASP A 113 -5.14 -12.34 6.38
N VAL A 114 -6.15 -13.22 6.45
CA VAL A 114 -6.60 -13.98 5.27
C VAL A 114 -7.09 -13.05 4.17
N GLN A 115 -6.97 -13.48 2.92
CA GLN A 115 -7.20 -12.63 1.75
C GLN A 115 -8.56 -11.91 1.77
N SER A 116 -9.62 -12.59 2.17
CA SER A 116 -10.98 -12.00 2.27
C SER A 116 -11.04 -10.84 3.27
N ASP A 117 -10.31 -10.95 4.39
CA ASP A 117 -10.24 -9.91 5.41
C ASP A 117 -9.38 -8.73 4.97
N VAL A 118 -8.24 -8.99 4.28
CA VAL A 118 -7.46 -7.92 3.64
C VAL A 118 -8.35 -7.08 2.74
N MET A 119 -9.10 -7.73 1.87
CA MET A 119 -10.01 -7.09 0.93
C MET A 119 -11.10 -6.26 1.62
N ARG A 120 -11.73 -6.84 2.66
CA ARG A 120 -12.74 -6.15 3.47
C ARG A 120 -12.15 -4.90 4.14
N LYS A 121 -10.96 -5.00 4.75
CA LYS A 121 -10.30 -3.91 5.44
C LYS A 121 -9.86 -2.78 4.50
N VAL A 122 -9.42 -3.11 3.29
CA VAL A 122 -9.13 -2.10 2.26
C VAL A 122 -10.41 -1.37 1.85
N LYS A 123 -11.49 -2.10 1.56
CA LYS A 123 -12.80 -1.51 1.17
C LYS A 123 -13.37 -0.60 2.26
N SER A 124 -13.31 -1.02 3.52
CA SER A 124 -13.80 -0.23 4.65
C SER A 124 -12.91 0.98 4.99
N GLY A 125 -11.66 1.03 4.49
CA GLY A 125 -10.69 2.05 4.85
C GLY A 125 -10.07 1.86 6.24
N GLU A 126 -10.20 0.66 6.82
CA GLU A 126 -9.53 0.27 8.08
C GLU A 126 -8.00 0.20 7.90
N VAL A 127 -7.55 -0.08 6.69
CA VAL A 127 -6.15 -0.03 6.26
C VAL A 127 -5.99 0.89 5.06
N ASP A 128 -4.80 1.44 4.85
CA ASP A 128 -4.52 2.35 3.75
C ASP A 128 -4.53 1.61 2.41
N PHE A 129 -3.94 0.40 2.39
CA PHE A 129 -3.91 -0.48 1.22
C PHE A 129 -3.60 -1.92 1.64
N GLY A 130 -3.70 -2.85 0.69
CA GLY A 130 -3.45 -4.27 0.91
C GLY A 130 -2.46 -4.87 -0.07
N VAL A 131 -1.88 -6.03 0.30
CA VAL A 131 -1.08 -6.88 -0.57
C VAL A 131 -1.71 -8.27 -0.61
N ILE A 132 -2.18 -8.69 -1.77
CA ILE A 132 -2.99 -9.90 -1.95
C ILE A 132 -2.45 -10.80 -3.05
N ILE A 133 -3.07 -11.96 -3.19
CA ILE A 133 -2.84 -12.86 -4.32
C ILE A 133 -3.91 -12.57 -5.38
N GLY A 134 -3.44 -12.24 -6.61
CA GLY A 134 -4.28 -12.02 -7.77
C GLY A 134 -4.33 -13.25 -8.72
N PRO A 135 -5.04 -13.12 -9.83
CA PRO A 135 -5.66 -11.89 -10.32
C PRO A 135 -6.92 -11.52 -9.54
N PHE A 136 -7.12 -10.22 -9.37
CA PHE A 136 -8.27 -9.67 -8.67
C PHE A 136 -8.97 -8.59 -9.49
N SER A 137 -10.29 -8.57 -9.46
CA SER A 137 -11.11 -7.54 -10.10
C SER A 137 -12.22 -7.07 -9.16
N SER A 138 -12.39 -5.77 -9.05
CA SER A 138 -13.48 -5.12 -8.30
C SER A 138 -13.70 -3.70 -8.81
N ASP A 139 -14.95 -3.26 -8.83
CA ASP A 139 -15.28 -1.89 -9.21
C ASP A 139 -14.79 -0.86 -8.19
N ASP A 140 -14.70 -1.25 -6.91
CA ASP A 140 -14.35 -0.36 -5.78
C ASP A 140 -12.84 -0.25 -5.55
N LEU A 141 -12.05 -1.18 -6.07
CA LEU A 141 -10.61 -1.27 -5.81
C LEU A 141 -9.80 -1.13 -7.11
N ILE A 142 -8.59 -0.62 -6.95
CA ILE A 142 -7.56 -0.62 -8.00
C ILE A 142 -6.50 -1.59 -7.54
N SER A 143 -6.08 -2.50 -8.45
CA SER A 143 -4.93 -3.37 -8.24
C SER A 143 -3.77 -3.01 -9.16
N GLU A 144 -2.57 -3.25 -8.66
CA GLU A 144 -1.31 -3.13 -9.40
C GLU A 144 -0.50 -4.41 -9.17
N SER A 145 -0.07 -5.06 -10.26
CA SER A 145 0.79 -6.24 -10.19
C SER A 145 2.15 -5.87 -9.61
N LEU A 146 2.57 -6.58 -8.57
CA LEU A 146 3.85 -6.36 -7.89
C LEU A 146 4.90 -7.36 -8.36
N MET A 147 4.60 -8.66 -8.26
CA MET A 147 5.53 -9.72 -8.62
C MET A 147 4.81 -11.01 -8.98
N THR A 148 5.51 -11.91 -9.65
CA THR A 148 5.08 -13.31 -9.85
C THR A 148 5.74 -14.23 -8.83
N ASP A 149 5.03 -15.28 -8.46
CA ASP A 149 5.45 -16.27 -7.49
C ASP A 149 5.02 -17.66 -7.96
N SER A 150 5.99 -18.56 -8.13
CA SER A 150 5.74 -19.91 -8.63
C SER A 150 5.40 -20.88 -7.50
N PHE A 151 4.99 -22.09 -7.88
CA PHE A 151 4.72 -23.17 -6.92
C PHE A 151 5.84 -24.19 -6.87
N CYS A 152 6.01 -24.77 -5.69
CA CYS A 152 6.92 -25.86 -5.42
C CYS A 152 6.22 -26.99 -4.66
N LEU A 153 6.71 -28.20 -4.87
CA LEU A 153 6.43 -29.34 -4.00
C LEU A 153 7.29 -29.23 -2.75
N VAL A 154 6.70 -29.42 -1.58
CA VAL A 154 7.40 -29.60 -0.32
C VAL A 154 7.14 -31.03 0.16
N SER A 155 8.21 -31.76 0.43
CA SER A 155 8.16 -33.14 0.91
C SER A 155 9.27 -33.42 1.91
N ARG A 156 9.21 -34.55 2.60
CA ARG A 156 10.35 -35.05 3.37
C ARG A 156 11.51 -35.39 2.45
N GLU A 157 12.73 -35.34 2.96
CA GLU A 157 13.96 -35.67 2.24
C GLU A 157 13.98 -37.14 1.77
N ASP A 158 13.35 -38.06 2.53
CA ASP A 158 13.25 -39.50 2.20
C ASP A 158 12.08 -39.83 1.28
N HIS A 159 11.26 -38.83 0.86
CA HIS A 159 10.17 -39.09 -0.08
C HIS A 159 10.70 -39.35 -1.52
N PRO A 160 10.12 -40.29 -2.28
CA PRO A 160 10.58 -40.58 -3.64
C PRO A 160 10.70 -39.35 -4.55
N LEU A 161 9.77 -38.41 -4.47
CA LEU A 161 9.79 -37.16 -5.25
C LEU A 161 10.91 -36.20 -4.83
N ALA A 162 11.45 -36.32 -3.64
CA ALA A 162 12.57 -35.50 -3.17
C ALA A 162 13.86 -35.71 -3.95
N ALA A 163 14.04 -36.89 -4.54
CA ALA A 163 15.22 -37.24 -5.35
C ALA A 163 15.25 -36.54 -6.70
N GLN A 164 14.12 -36.03 -7.18
CA GLN A 164 14.02 -35.31 -8.45
C GLN A 164 14.53 -33.86 -8.28
N SER A 165 15.14 -33.31 -9.34
CA SER A 165 15.54 -31.88 -9.34
C SER A 165 14.35 -30.95 -9.55
N GLN A 166 13.31 -31.43 -10.24
CA GLN A 166 12.01 -30.80 -10.47
C GLN A 166 10.94 -31.90 -10.54
N VAL A 167 9.70 -31.58 -10.20
CA VAL A 167 8.60 -32.54 -10.12
C VAL A 167 7.50 -32.13 -11.12
N ALA A 168 7.00 -33.07 -11.91
CA ALA A 168 5.86 -32.78 -12.77
C ALA A 168 4.58 -32.75 -11.96
N TRP A 169 3.62 -31.91 -12.37
CA TRP A 169 2.30 -31.88 -11.71
C TRP A 169 1.64 -33.26 -11.73
N THR A 170 1.82 -34.00 -12.79
CA THR A 170 1.32 -35.40 -12.93
C THR A 170 1.92 -36.38 -11.92
N ASP A 171 3.11 -36.11 -11.37
CA ASP A 171 3.72 -36.93 -10.31
C ASP A 171 2.99 -36.82 -8.96
N LEU A 172 2.09 -35.85 -8.84
CA LEU A 172 1.21 -35.69 -7.67
C LEU A 172 0.00 -36.63 -7.71
N ASP A 173 -0.23 -37.32 -8.83
CA ASP A 173 -1.33 -38.28 -8.96
C ASP A 173 -1.24 -39.38 -7.90
N GLY A 174 -2.34 -39.66 -7.21
CA GLY A 174 -2.40 -40.61 -6.11
C GLY A 174 -1.70 -40.21 -4.82
N GLN A 175 -1.07 -39.03 -4.74
CA GLN A 175 -0.40 -38.56 -3.52
C GLN A 175 -1.41 -38.11 -2.46
N GLN A 176 -0.99 -38.21 -1.19
CA GLN A 176 -1.68 -37.55 -0.07
C GLN A 176 -1.16 -36.12 0.06
N LEU A 177 -2.07 -35.14 0.00
CA LEU A 177 -1.73 -33.73 0.05
C LEU A 177 -2.13 -33.10 1.37
N VAL A 178 -1.20 -32.34 1.96
CA VAL A 178 -1.44 -31.40 3.03
C VAL A 178 -1.46 -30.00 2.42
N MET A 179 -2.59 -29.35 2.38
CA MET A 179 -2.78 -28.13 1.58
C MET A 179 -3.11 -26.91 2.43
N LEU A 180 -2.86 -25.72 1.89
CA LEU A 180 -3.49 -24.51 2.40
C LEU A 180 -5.00 -24.57 2.12
N ASP A 181 -5.80 -24.00 3.01
CA ASP A 181 -7.24 -23.90 2.87
C ASP A 181 -7.66 -22.84 1.83
N TYR A 182 -8.95 -22.72 1.57
CA TYR A 182 -9.51 -21.75 0.61
C TYR A 182 -9.48 -20.30 1.07
N ALA A 183 -9.11 -20.01 2.32
CA ALA A 183 -8.82 -18.65 2.76
C ALA A 183 -7.48 -18.13 2.18
N SER A 184 -6.63 -19.04 1.69
CA SER A 184 -5.44 -18.72 0.89
C SER A 184 -5.83 -18.46 -0.56
N GLY A 185 -5.45 -17.32 -1.11
CA GLY A 185 -5.63 -17.03 -2.55
C GLY A 185 -4.87 -17.99 -3.49
N SER A 186 -3.97 -18.83 -2.98
CA SER A 186 -3.23 -19.82 -3.77
C SER A 186 -4.01 -21.09 -4.05
N ARG A 187 -4.89 -21.52 -3.14
CA ARG A 187 -5.56 -22.83 -3.24
C ARG A 187 -6.38 -22.98 -4.53
N PRO A 188 -7.22 -22.03 -4.92
CA PRO A 188 -7.97 -22.14 -6.17
C PRO A 188 -7.07 -22.27 -7.41
N ILE A 189 -5.92 -21.59 -7.39
CA ILE A 189 -4.95 -21.64 -8.51
C ILE A 189 -4.33 -23.04 -8.60
N ILE A 190 -3.90 -23.60 -7.46
CA ILE A 190 -3.31 -24.95 -7.40
C ILE A 190 -4.32 -25.98 -7.85
N ASP A 191 -5.57 -25.91 -7.37
CA ASP A 191 -6.63 -26.85 -7.74
C ASP A 191 -6.91 -26.80 -9.26
N ALA A 192 -6.96 -25.59 -9.85
CA ALA A 192 -7.14 -25.44 -11.29
C ALA A 192 -5.99 -26.06 -12.08
N VAL A 193 -4.74 -25.85 -11.68
CA VAL A 193 -3.57 -26.44 -12.35
C VAL A 193 -3.56 -27.96 -12.22
N MET A 194 -3.89 -28.51 -11.05
CA MET A 194 -4.00 -29.96 -10.88
C MET A 194 -5.11 -30.55 -11.78
N GLN A 195 -6.25 -29.88 -11.86
CA GLN A 195 -7.35 -30.28 -12.74
C GLN A 195 -6.94 -30.28 -14.22
N ASP A 196 -6.25 -29.22 -14.67
CA ASP A 196 -5.79 -29.08 -16.05
C ASP A 196 -4.79 -30.19 -16.45
N HIS A 197 -4.04 -30.73 -15.47
CA HIS A 197 -3.10 -31.82 -15.66
C HIS A 197 -3.71 -33.23 -15.37
N GLY A 198 -4.99 -33.30 -15.05
CA GLY A 198 -5.68 -34.54 -14.76
C GLY A 198 -5.22 -35.25 -13.48
N VAL A 199 -4.66 -34.50 -12.53
CA VAL A 199 -4.14 -35.02 -11.25
C VAL A 199 -5.28 -35.37 -10.31
N SER A 200 -5.30 -36.60 -9.80
CA SER A 200 -6.24 -37.12 -8.82
C SER A 200 -5.51 -37.39 -7.50
N ALA A 201 -5.24 -36.34 -6.73
CA ALA A 201 -4.60 -36.43 -5.43
C ALA A 201 -5.63 -36.35 -4.31
N THR A 202 -5.32 -36.94 -3.13
CA THR A 202 -6.20 -36.91 -1.97
C THR A 202 -5.75 -35.83 -0.99
N VAL A 203 -6.56 -34.79 -0.80
CA VAL A 203 -6.30 -33.80 0.24
C VAL A 203 -6.67 -34.39 1.59
N VAL A 204 -5.68 -34.66 2.44
CA VAL A 204 -5.85 -35.29 3.75
C VAL A 204 -5.93 -34.27 4.88
N GLN A 205 -5.40 -33.05 4.67
CA GLN A 205 -5.46 -31.94 5.61
C GLN A 205 -5.55 -30.60 4.87
N GLU A 206 -6.32 -29.65 5.45
CA GLU A 206 -6.45 -28.28 4.97
C GLU A 206 -6.17 -27.31 6.11
N LEU A 207 -5.26 -26.35 5.91
CA LEU A 207 -4.67 -25.53 6.98
C LEU A 207 -4.54 -24.08 6.55
N GLY A 208 -4.68 -23.16 7.53
CA GLY A 208 -4.58 -21.71 7.27
C GLY A 208 -3.13 -21.18 7.16
N HIS A 209 -2.13 -21.93 7.65
CA HIS A 209 -0.75 -21.44 7.76
C HIS A 209 0.29 -22.44 7.25
N SER A 210 1.24 -21.95 6.46
CA SER A 210 2.34 -22.76 5.90
C SER A 210 3.21 -23.40 6.98
N ALA A 211 3.39 -22.78 8.13
CA ALA A 211 4.15 -23.36 9.24
C ALA A 211 3.53 -24.67 9.75
N THR A 212 2.19 -24.74 9.84
CA THR A 212 1.50 -25.98 10.20
C THR A 212 1.58 -27.02 9.10
N VAL A 213 1.52 -26.59 7.84
CA VAL A 213 1.73 -27.48 6.67
C VAL A 213 3.12 -28.12 6.76
N PHE A 214 4.18 -27.35 6.98
CA PHE A 214 5.54 -27.88 7.14
C PHE A 214 5.62 -28.95 8.24
N GLY A 215 5.04 -28.67 9.40
CA GLY A 215 5.05 -29.64 10.51
C GLY A 215 4.36 -30.98 10.17
N LEU A 216 3.24 -30.94 9.44
CA LEU A 216 2.53 -32.16 9.04
C LEU A 216 3.26 -32.91 7.93
N VAL A 217 3.85 -32.20 6.97
CA VAL A 217 4.69 -32.84 5.94
C VAL A 217 5.92 -33.50 6.58
N GLU A 218 6.57 -32.83 7.53
CA GLU A 218 7.70 -33.39 8.27
C GLU A 218 7.31 -34.63 9.09
N ALA A 219 6.11 -34.62 9.67
CA ALA A 219 5.54 -35.78 10.37
C ALA A 219 5.17 -36.95 9.43
N GLY A 220 5.29 -36.78 8.10
CA GLY A 220 5.02 -37.84 7.13
C GLY A 220 3.54 -38.04 6.77
N VAL A 221 2.68 -37.02 7.03
CA VAL A 221 1.24 -37.09 6.70
C VAL A 221 1.01 -37.08 5.19
N GLY A 222 1.90 -36.42 4.43
CA GLY A 222 1.80 -36.31 2.98
C GLY A 222 2.81 -35.31 2.43
N VAL A 223 2.60 -34.88 1.19
CA VAL A 223 3.37 -33.81 0.55
C VAL A 223 2.52 -32.56 0.39
N SER A 224 3.12 -31.42 0.07
CA SER A 224 2.39 -30.18 -0.09
C SER A 224 2.80 -29.42 -1.33
N VAL A 225 1.84 -28.74 -1.97
CA VAL A 225 2.09 -27.71 -2.96
C VAL A 225 1.98 -26.36 -2.31
N LEU A 226 3.07 -25.61 -2.30
CA LEU A 226 3.16 -24.29 -1.70
C LEU A 226 3.75 -23.27 -2.68
N PRO A 227 3.42 -21.98 -2.52
CA PRO A 227 4.09 -20.94 -3.27
C PRO A 227 5.54 -20.77 -2.80
N TRP A 228 6.41 -20.30 -3.68
CA TRP A 228 7.83 -20.06 -3.38
C TRP A 228 8.03 -19.07 -2.23
N LEU A 229 7.12 -18.10 -2.09
CA LEU A 229 7.09 -17.17 -0.95
C LEU A 229 6.85 -17.83 0.42
N ALA A 230 6.48 -19.10 0.48
CA ALA A 230 6.42 -19.83 1.75
C ALA A 230 7.83 -20.26 2.23
N LEU A 231 8.84 -20.19 1.38
CA LEU A 231 10.23 -20.52 1.71
C LEU A 231 10.95 -19.35 2.42
N PRO A 232 12.05 -19.58 3.14
CA PRO A 232 12.75 -20.87 3.31
C PRO A 232 11.98 -21.85 4.19
N LEU A 233 12.32 -23.13 4.04
CA LEU A 233 11.86 -24.19 4.94
C LEU A 233 12.37 -23.93 6.35
N PRO A 234 11.70 -24.46 7.41
CA PRO A 234 12.15 -24.32 8.79
C PRO A 234 13.56 -24.87 8.95
N ALA A 235 14.41 -24.15 9.70
CA ALA A 235 15.78 -24.56 9.91
C ALA A 235 15.85 -25.89 10.69
N GLY A 236 16.60 -26.85 10.17
CA GLY A 236 16.76 -28.17 10.77
C GLY A 236 15.62 -29.16 10.48
N ALA A 237 14.61 -28.75 9.70
CA ALA A 237 13.57 -29.68 9.26
C ALA A 237 14.11 -30.64 8.17
N SER A 238 13.69 -31.89 8.21
CA SER A 238 13.99 -32.90 7.18
C SER A 238 13.08 -32.75 5.96
N LEU A 239 13.02 -31.52 5.42
CA LEU A 239 12.16 -31.15 4.30
C LEU A 239 12.99 -30.67 3.11
N VAL A 240 12.47 -30.88 1.91
CA VAL A 240 12.99 -30.32 0.66
C VAL A 240 11.88 -29.64 -0.12
N ALA A 241 12.23 -28.60 -0.87
CA ALA A 241 11.38 -27.97 -1.85
C ALA A 241 11.87 -28.27 -3.27
N ARG A 242 10.97 -28.62 -4.19
CA ARG A 242 11.27 -28.88 -5.59
C ARG A 242 10.34 -28.08 -6.49
N PRO A 243 10.88 -27.39 -7.51
CA PRO A 243 10.04 -26.67 -8.48
C PRO A 243 9.06 -27.61 -9.16
N LEU A 244 7.84 -27.16 -9.38
CA LEU A 244 6.82 -27.87 -10.15
C LEU A 244 6.88 -27.46 -11.62
N VAL A 245 6.73 -28.44 -12.52
CA VAL A 245 6.78 -28.25 -13.96
C VAL A 245 5.56 -28.90 -14.66
N PRO A 246 5.01 -28.28 -15.72
CA PRO A 246 5.33 -26.93 -16.20
C PRO A 246 5.10 -25.88 -15.14
N ARG A 247 5.85 -24.75 -15.22
CA ARG A 247 5.77 -23.68 -14.25
C ARG A 247 4.36 -23.09 -14.23
N ALA A 248 3.74 -23.07 -13.07
CA ALA A 248 2.51 -22.34 -12.78
C ALA A 248 2.83 -21.20 -11.81
N GLU A 249 2.17 -20.08 -11.99
CA GLU A 249 2.45 -18.86 -11.24
C GLU A 249 1.18 -18.26 -10.66
N ARG A 250 1.33 -17.57 -9.54
CA ARG A 250 0.37 -16.64 -9.00
C ARG A 250 0.96 -15.22 -9.04
N THR A 251 0.10 -14.21 -9.06
CA THR A 251 0.54 -12.83 -9.01
C THR A 251 0.30 -12.27 -7.61
N VAL A 252 1.28 -11.57 -7.06
CA VAL A 252 1.11 -10.73 -5.88
C VAL A 252 0.72 -9.34 -6.35
N GLU A 253 -0.35 -8.79 -5.80
CA GLU A 253 -0.89 -7.49 -6.20
C GLU A 253 -1.01 -6.54 -5.02
N LEU A 254 -0.69 -5.27 -5.27
CA LEU A 254 -1.03 -4.16 -4.39
C LEU A 254 -2.46 -3.72 -4.68
N VAL A 255 -3.28 -3.53 -3.64
CA VAL A 255 -4.68 -3.10 -3.80
C VAL A 255 -5.01 -1.92 -2.91
N ARG A 256 -5.71 -0.93 -3.47
CA ARG A 256 -6.22 0.24 -2.74
C ARG A 256 -7.61 0.63 -3.21
N ARG A 257 -8.27 1.46 -2.47
CA ARG A 257 -9.57 2.04 -2.86
C ARG A 257 -9.42 2.89 -4.12
N ARG A 258 -10.41 2.81 -4.99
CA ARG A 258 -10.49 3.63 -6.22
C ARG A 258 -10.86 5.08 -5.93
N ASP A 259 -11.73 5.28 -4.97
CA ASP A 259 -12.32 6.57 -4.62
C ASP A 259 -11.47 7.41 -3.65
N ARG A 260 -10.29 6.92 -3.28
CA ARG A 260 -9.41 7.60 -2.31
C ARG A 260 -7.95 7.57 -2.75
N SER A 261 -7.32 8.74 -2.76
CA SER A 261 -5.87 8.87 -2.90
C SER A 261 -5.16 8.39 -1.64
N LEU A 262 -3.97 7.85 -1.80
CA LEU A 262 -3.09 7.56 -0.67
C LEU A 262 -2.58 8.86 -0.05
N SER A 263 -2.35 8.87 1.26
CA SER A 263 -1.62 9.95 1.91
C SER A 263 -0.16 9.96 1.47
N PRO A 264 0.59 11.06 1.58
CA PRO A 264 2.02 11.11 1.24
C PRO A 264 2.85 10.03 1.96
N ALA A 265 2.51 9.71 3.22
CA ALA A 265 3.13 8.63 3.97
C ALA A 265 2.79 7.25 3.38
N ALA A 266 1.52 7.01 3.03
CA ALA A 266 1.09 5.76 2.42
C ALA A 266 1.68 5.57 1.01
N GLU A 267 1.82 6.64 0.22
CA GLU A 267 2.50 6.60 -1.08
C GLU A 267 3.99 6.27 -0.95
N ALA A 268 4.66 6.78 0.08
CA ALA A 268 6.05 6.43 0.34
C ALA A 268 6.22 4.94 0.64
N VAL A 269 5.33 4.36 1.46
CA VAL A 269 5.35 2.91 1.76
C VAL A 269 4.96 2.08 0.54
N TRP A 270 3.96 2.52 -0.24
CA TRP A 270 3.59 1.90 -1.51
C TRP A 270 4.78 1.85 -2.47
N GLY A 271 5.53 2.97 -2.60
CA GLY A 271 6.75 3.04 -3.41
C GLY A 271 7.82 2.05 -2.96
N LEU A 272 8.06 1.91 -1.65
CA LEU A 272 9.00 0.92 -1.12
C LEU A 272 8.64 -0.52 -1.50
N ILE A 273 7.35 -0.84 -1.49
CA ILE A 273 6.91 -2.20 -1.86
C ILE A 273 7.11 -2.43 -3.35
N ARG A 274 6.89 -1.41 -4.19
CA ARG A 274 7.12 -1.50 -5.65
C ARG A 274 8.59 -1.69 -6.04
N GLU A 275 9.53 -1.36 -5.17
CA GLU A 275 10.96 -1.59 -5.38
C GLU A 275 11.39 -3.05 -5.14
N LEU A 276 10.48 -3.91 -4.67
CA LEU A 276 10.75 -5.33 -4.50
C LEU A 276 11.00 -6.01 -5.86
N PRO A 277 11.78 -7.11 -5.91
CA PRO A 277 12.02 -7.86 -7.14
C PRO A 277 10.74 -8.31 -7.82
N ALA A 278 10.75 -8.36 -9.16
CA ALA A 278 9.59 -8.79 -9.95
C ALA A 278 9.25 -10.28 -9.82
N ARG A 279 10.15 -11.09 -9.24
CA ARG A 279 9.96 -12.51 -8.99
C ARG A 279 10.28 -12.86 -7.55
N ALA A 280 9.47 -13.74 -6.97
CA ALA A 280 9.65 -14.19 -5.59
C ALA A 280 10.97 -14.96 -5.39
N GLU A 281 11.43 -15.66 -6.41
CA GLU A 281 12.67 -16.44 -6.37
C GLU A 281 13.91 -15.55 -6.18
N ASP A 282 13.87 -14.30 -6.62
CA ASP A 282 14.97 -13.33 -6.50
C ASP A 282 15.14 -12.80 -5.06
N LEU A 283 14.25 -13.21 -4.15
CA LEU A 283 14.29 -12.85 -2.72
C LEU A 283 15.07 -13.86 -1.86
N LEU A 284 15.42 -15.00 -2.40
CA LEU A 284 16.18 -16.08 -1.74
C LEU A 284 17.65 -16.02 -2.07
#